data_b7119642788146da21e29334aff312d9
#
_entry.id   b7119642788146da21e29334aff312d9
#
_cell.length_a   1.000
_cell.length_b   1.000
_cell.length_c   1.000
_cell.angle_alpha   90.00
_cell.angle_beta   90.00
_cell.angle_gamma   90.00
#
_symmetry.space_group_name_H-M   'P 1'
#
loop_
_entity.id
_entity.type
_entity.pdbx_description
1 polymer ?
#
loop_
_entity_poly.entity_id
_entity_poly.type
_entity_poly.pdbx_seq_one_letter_code
_entity_poly.pdbx_strand_id
1 'polypeptide(L)'
;MVAVVDMGSNSFILLLQHEGETLLEEVYEVGLKSIEDEDEAFEVASQVISQIKTKVQNVPIHVFGTAIFRERPHLFERIVRQFRLKGEILSEEDEAYFTYMSVDPSFEKSITVFDLGGGSLEVVRKDWFMSLPLGTHVLNRLFDLSLPEIRQFEEAVKHVESMLPSFTNPVGVGGSFVAIASMKRGKWDLKAVEGFVLNWSDVEAVIERLRGNSFEQVRGWNVIPAGREKTIVAGCAVALAITKHEPVKVSTKGFRHTVARMLEEGGIQRPWARSG
;
A
#
# COMPACT_ATOMS: atom_id res chain seq x y z
N MET A 1 -12.91 -16.63 11.10
CA MET A 1 -12.69 -16.24 9.68
C MET A 1 -13.36 -14.92 9.41
N VAL A 2 -12.67 -13.98 8.79
CA VAL A 2 -13.14 -12.63 8.46
C VAL A 2 -12.64 -12.23 7.08
N ALA A 3 -13.46 -11.45 6.35
CA ALA A 3 -13.06 -10.80 5.12
C ALA A 3 -12.97 -9.29 5.39
N VAL A 4 -11.83 -8.70 5.07
CA VAL A 4 -11.59 -7.25 5.14
C VAL A 4 -11.35 -6.73 3.74
N VAL A 5 -12.01 -5.63 3.39
CA VAL A 5 -11.78 -4.93 2.13
C VAL A 5 -11.19 -3.55 2.43
N ASP A 6 -9.96 -3.35 2.02
CA ASP A 6 -9.31 -2.05 1.96
C ASP A 6 -9.78 -1.33 0.70
N MET A 7 -10.57 -0.28 0.87
CA MET A 7 -11.16 0.48 -0.22
C MET A 7 -10.34 1.75 -0.46
N GLY A 8 -9.37 1.66 -1.39
CA GLY A 8 -8.49 2.77 -1.77
C GLY A 8 -8.96 3.52 -3.02
N SER A 9 -8.20 4.54 -3.39
CA SER A 9 -8.48 5.40 -4.56
C SER A 9 -8.34 4.70 -5.92
N ASN A 10 -7.37 3.80 -6.03
CA ASN A 10 -7.03 3.12 -7.28
C ASN A 10 -7.44 1.65 -7.28
N SER A 11 -7.46 1.03 -6.11
CA SER A 11 -7.76 -0.40 -5.97
C SER A 11 -8.49 -0.70 -4.67
N PHE A 12 -9.30 -1.76 -4.69
CA PHE A 12 -9.82 -2.43 -3.51
C PHE A 12 -9.00 -3.68 -3.29
N ILE A 13 -8.61 -3.93 -2.04
CA ILE A 13 -7.84 -5.13 -1.67
C ILE A 13 -8.68 -5.98 -0.73
N LEU A 14 -9.04 -7.18 -1.19
CA LEU A 14 -9.69 -8.18 -0.36
C LEU A 14 -8.64 -8.98 0.40
N LEU A 15 -8.77 -9.04 1.72
CA LEU A 15 -8.07 -9.98 2.58
C LEU A 15 -9.08 -10.94 3.21
N LEU A 16 -8.90 -12.24 3.02
CA LEU A 16 -9.59 -13.30 3.76
C LEU A 16 -8.63 -13.92 4.75
N GLN A 17 -8.96 -13.87 6.03
CA GLN A 17 -8.11 -14.36 7.11
C GLN A 17 -8.86 -15.33 8.01
N HIS A 18 -8.14 -16.30 8.55
CA HIS A 18 -8.63 -17.24 9.57
C HIS A 18 -7.53 -17.56 10.58
N GLU A 19 -7.81 -17.31 11.85
CA GLU A 19 -6.86 -17.55 12.95
C GLU A 19 -5.48 -16.91 12.73
N GLY A 20 -5.48 -15.70 12.19
CA GLY A 20 -4.26 -14.93 11.88
C GLY A 20 -3.57 -15.33 10.58
N GLU A 21 -4.01 -16.38 9.89
CA GLU A 21 -3.46 -16.81 8.61
C GLU A 21 -4.20 -16.19 7.43
N THR A 22 -3.46 -15.66 6.46
CA THR A 22 -4.02 -15.18 5.19
C THR A 22 -4.36 -16.35 4.29
N LEU A 23 -5.66 -16.54 4.04
CA LEU A 23 -6.17 -17.55 3.12
C LEU A 23 -6.24 -17.06 1.68
N LEU A 24 -6.56 -15.75 1.50
CA LEU A 24 -6.67 -15.10 0.20
C LEU A 24 -6.34 -13.63 0.34
N GLU A 25 -5.59 -13.10 -0.61
CA GLU A 25 -5.40 -11.66 -0.80
C GLU A 25 -5.48 -11.35 -2.29
N GLU A 26 -6.39 -10.45 -2.67
CA GLU A 26 -6.62 -10.07 -4.06
C GLU A 26 -6.79 -8.57 -4.22
N VAL A 27 -6.25 -8.06 -5.31
CA VAL A 27 -6.35 -6.65 -5.70
C VAL A 27 -7.33 -6.51 -6.85
N TYR A 28 -8.27 -5.57 -6.73
CA TYR A 28 -9.25 -5.19 -7.74
C TYR A 28 -9.02 -3.74 -8.14
N GLU A 29 -8.65 -3.49 -9.38
CA GLU A 29 -8.46 -2.14 -9.89
C GLU A 29 -9.81 -1.44 -10.05
N VAL A 30 -9.95 -0.24 -9.48
CA VAL A 30 -11.19 0.56 -9.53
C VAL A 30 -10.95 1.95 -10.12
N GLY A 31 -9.78 2.54 -9.94
CA GLY A 31 -9.41 3.83 -10.53
C GLY A 31 -10.33 5.00 -10.12
N LEU A 32 -10.94 4.98 -8.94
CA LEU A 32 -11.95 5.97 -8.51
C LEU A 32 -11.45 7.41 -8.55
N LYS A 33 -10.13 7.60 -8.42
CA LYS A 33 -9.53 8.93 -8.43
C LYS A 33 -9.67 9.64 -9.79
N SER A 34 -9.77 8.89 -10.87
CA SER A 34 -9.93 9.42 -12.23
C SER A 34 -11.38 9.59 -12.67
N ILE A 35 -12.34 9.17 -11.84
CA ILE A 35 -13.77 9.25 -12.12
C ILE A 35 -14.36 10.43 -11.35
N GLU A 36 -14.77 11.49 -12.07
CA GLU A 36 -15.37 12.68 -11.47
C GLU A 36 -16.86 12.46 -11.15
N ASP A 37 -17.56 11.74 -12.02
CA ASP A 37 -18.98 11.44 -11.84
C ASP A 37 -19.19 10.44 -10.70
N GLU A 38 -20.04 10.82 -9.74
CA GLU A 38 -20.25 10.04 -8.52
C GLU A 38 -21.10 8.78 -8.77
N ASP A 39 -21.99 8.80 -9.75
CA ASP A 39 -22.78 7.62 -10.13
C ASP A 39 -21.93 6.62 -10.87
N GLU A 40 -21.03 7.06 -11.77
CA GLU A 40 -20.05 6.19 -12.43
C GLU A 40 -19.10 5.57 -11.40
N ALA A 41 -18.57 6.37 -10.46
CA ALA A 41 -17.73 5.87 -9.38
C ALA A 41 -18.46 4.81 -8.52
N PHE A 42 -19.72 5.04 -8.22
CA PHE A 42 -20.54 4.09 -7.49
C PHE A 42 -20.76 2.79 -8.27
N GLU A 43 -21.02 2.84 -9.56
CA GLU A 43 -21.20 1.65 -10.40
C GLU A 43 -19.94 0.80 -10.45
N VAL A 44 -18.78 1.43 -10.67
CA VAL A 44 -17.48 0.74 -10.68
C VAL A 44 -17.22 0.06 -9.33
N ALA A 45 -17.35 0.79 -8.23
CA ALA A 45 -17.17 0.25 -6.89
C ALA A 45 -18.16 -0.89 -6.59
N SER A 46 -19.42 -0.75 -7.01
CA SER A 46 -20.49 -1.74 -6.81
C SER A 46 -20.21 -3.06 -7.54
N GLN A 47 -19.69 -3.00 -8.76
CA GLN A 47 -19.28 -4.19 -9.51
C GLN A 47 -18.21 -4.99 -8.76
N VAL A 48 -17.19 -4.31 -8.24
CA VAL A 48 -16.10 -4.95 -7.49
C VAL A 48 -16.62 -5.53 -6.16
N ILE A 49 -17.44 -4.80 -5.41
CA ILE A 49 -18.04 -5.32 -4.16
C ILE A 49 -18.91 -6.54 -4.43
N SER A 50 -19.65 -6.56 -5.54
CA SER A 50 -20.45 -7.72 -5.94
C SER A 50 -19.58 -8.95 -6.22
N GLN A 51 -18.45 -8.77 -6.92
CA GLN A 51 -17.49 -9.85 -7.16
C GLN A 51 -16.90 -10.39 -5.86
N ILE A 52 -16.48 -9.50 -4.95
CA ILE A 52 -15.96 -9.86 -3.64
C ILE A 52 -16.99 -10.65 -2.84
N LYS A 53 -18.25 -10.18 -2.76
CA LYS A 53 -19.34 -10.90 -2.06
C LYS A 53 -19.59 -12.30 -2.61
N THR A 54 -19.53 -12.45 -3.91
CA THR A 54 -19.66 -13.77 -4.56
C THR A 54 -18.51 -14.70 -4.19
N LYS A 55 -17.32 -14.15 -4.07
CA LYS A 55 -16.10 -14.94 -3.77
C LYS A 55 -16.02 -15.42 -2.32
N VAL A 56 -16.41 -14.55 -1.37
CA VAL A 56 -16.31 -14.85 0.07
C VAL A 56 -17.68 -15.18 0.70
N GLN A 57 -18.47 -16.00 0.02
CA GLN A 57 -19.80 -16.39 0.46
C GLN A 57 -19.79 -16.87 1.92
N ASN A 58 -20.80 -16.40 2.69
CA ASN A 58 -21.01 -16.75 4.10
C ASN A 58 -19.91 -16.32 5.09
N VAL A 59 -18.97 -15.44 4.67
CA VAL A 59 -17.99 -14.82 5.56
C VAL A 59 -18.41 -13.38 5.86
N PRO A 60 -18.36 -12.91 7.12
CA PRO A 60 -18.57 -11.50 7.43
C PRO A 60 -17.57 -10.62 6.69
N ILE A 61 -18.08 -9.63 5.96
CA ILE A 61 -17.25 -8.67 5.22
C ILE A 61 -17.25 -7.35 5.97
N HIS A 62 -16.05 -6.84 6.26
CA HIS A 62 -15.84 -5.50 6.80
C HIS A 62 -15.09 -4.67 5.77
N VAL A 63 -15.56 -3.45 5.51
CA VAL A 63 -14.96 -2.54 4.53
C VAL A 63 -14.38 -1.31 5.22
N PHE A 64 -13.21 -0.89 4.78
CA PHE A 64 -12.51 0.27 5.31
C PHE A 64 -12.15 1.22 4.18
N GLY A 65 -12.76 2.41 4.19
CA GLY A 65 -12.48 3.47 3.24
C GLY A 65 -11.23 4.24 3.67
N THR A 66 -10.33 4.52 2.72
CA THR A 66 -9.14 5.36 2.93
C THR A 66 -9.17 6.54 1.96
N ALA A 67 -8.15 7.36 1.94
CA ALA A 67 -7.89 8.45 0.99
C ALA A 67 -9.15 9.04 0.30
N ILE A 68 -9.56 8.48 -0.86
CA ILE A 68 -10.68 9.01 -1.67
C ILE A 68 -12.00 9.08 -0.91
N PHE A 69 -12.24 8.17 0.03
CA PHE A 69 -13.46 8.15 0.80
C PHE A 69 -13.49 9.18 1.92
N ARG A 70 -12.33 9.70 2.35
CA ARG A 70 -12.26 10.92 3.20
C ARG A 70 -12.70 12.16 2.43
N GLU A 71 -12.42 12.20 1.12
CA GLU A 71 -12.87 13.28 0.23
C GLU A 71 -14.32 13.11 -0.24
N ARG A 72 -14.78 11.86 -0.41
CA ARG A 72 -16.12 11.48 -0.89
C ARG A 72 -16.85 10.55 0.09
N PRO A 73 -17.17 11.00 1.31
CA PRO A 73 -17.79 10.14 2.33
C PRO A 73 -19.15 9.60 1.90
N HIS A 74 -19.91 10.37 1.14
CA HIS A 74 -21.24 9.95 0.64
C HIS A 74 -21.14 8.73 -0.29
N LEU A 75 -20.08 8.63 -1.11
CA LEU A 75 -19.85 7.46 -1.95
C LEU A 75 -19.66 6.20 -1.10
N PHE A 76 -18.85 6.29 -0.02
CA PHE A 76 -18.66 5.18 0.92
C PHE A 76 -19.97 4.75 1.58
N GLU A 77 -20.72 5.72 2.13
CA GLU A 77 -22.00 5.46 2.79
C GLU A 77 -23.02 4.80 1.85
N ARG A 78 -23.06 5.25 0.58
CA ARG A 78 -23.94 4.68 -0.45
C ARG A 78 -23.60 3.21 -0.72
N ILE A 79 -22.31 2.88 -0.85
CA ILE A 79 -21.84 1.50 -1.04
C ILE A 79 -22.17 0.63 0.18
N VAL A 80 -21.82 1.08 1.38
CA VAL A 80 -22.06 0.35 2.63
C VAL A 80 -23.57 0.05 2.81
N ARG A 81 -24.44 1.03 2.54
CA ARG A 81 -25.90 0.88 2.62
C ARG A 81 -26.45 -0.09 1.57
N GLN A 82 -26.03 0.05 0.31
CA GLN A 82 -26.48 -0.79 -0.80
C GLN A 82 -26.18 -2.27 -0.56
N PHE A 83 -25.00 -2.56 -0.08
CA PHE A 83 -24.53 -3.93 0.10
C PHE A 83 -24.72 -4.47 1.53
N ARG A 84 -25.29 -3.65 2.44
CA ARG A 84 -25.48 -3.97 3.88
C ARG A 84 -24.17 -4.45 4.53
N LEU A 85 -23.09 -3.72 4.29
CA LEU A 85 -21.78 -4.04 4.82
C LEU A 85 -21.58 -3.39 6.19
N LYS A 86 -20.61 -3.89 6.94
CA LYS A 86 -20.05 -3.22 8.12
C LYS A 86 -18.75 -2.53 7.72
N GLY A 87 -18.52 -1.32 8.19
CA GLY A 87 -17.28 -0.64 7.91
C GLY A 87 -17.27 0.81 8.32
N GLU A 88 -16.13 1.43 8.16
CA GLU A 88 -15.87 2.83 8.49
C GLU A 88 -14.83 3.43 7.54
N ILE A 89 -14.77 4.75 7.51
CA ILE A 89 -13.69 5.48 6.85
C ILE A 89 -12.61 5.70 7.90
N LEU A 90 -11.39 5.18 7.63
CA LEU A 90 -10.26 5.37 8.52
C LEU A 90 -9.73 6.81 8.43
N SER A 91 -9.43 7.40 9.60
CA SER A 91 -8.59 8.59 9.64
C SER A 91 -7.17 8.27 9.14
N GLU A 92 -6.40 9.30 8.76
CA GLU A 92 -4.99 9.10 8.41
C GLU A 92 -4.19 8.52 9.57
N GLU A 93 -4.52 8.92 10.79
CA GLU A 93 -3.91 8.42 12.01
C GLU A 93 -4.20 6.93 12.21
N ASP A 94 -5.46 6.51 12.09
CA ASP A 94 -5.85 5.11 12.21
C ASP A 94 -5.17 4.23 11.13
N GLU A 95 -5.18 4.69 9.88
CA GLU A 95 -4.54 3.99 8.76
C GLU A 95 -3.03 3.80 9.04
N ALA A 96 -2.35 4.87 9.48
CA ALA A 96 -0.94 4.86 9.81
C ALA A 96 -0.61 3.87 10.94
N TYR A 97 -1.31 3.97 12.07
CA TYR A 97 -1.01 3.12 13.22
C TYR A 97 -1.45 1.67 13.03
N PHE A 98 -2.55 1.40 12.33
CA PHE A 98 -2.88 0.03 11.95
C PHE A 98 -1.84 -0.57 11.01
N THR A 99 -1.27 0.23 10.09
CA THR A 99 -0.14 -0.21 9.26
C THR A 99 1.09 -0.49 10.12
N TYR A 100 1.43 0.37 11.08
CA TYR A 100 2.52 0.10 12.04
C TYR A 100 2.30 -1.23 12.78
N MET A 101 1.11 -1.45 13.34
CA MET A 101 0.76 -2.67 14.06
C MET A 101 0.73 -3.92 13.17
N SER A 102 0.64 -3.79 11.87
CA SER A 102 0.76 -4.93 10.97
C SER A 102 2.18 -5.53 10.95
N VAL A 103 3.16 -4.70 11.27
CA VAL A 103 4.58 -5.05 11.36
C VAL A 103 5.02 -5.35 12.80
N ASP A 104 4.50 -4.59 13.76
CA ASP A 104 4.74 -4.77 15.18
C ASP A 104 3.42 -4.83 15.97
N PRO A 105 2.81 -6.03 16.09
CA PRO A 105 1.55 -6.20 16.80
C PRO A 105 1.56 -5.79 18.28
N SER A 106 2.73 -5.85 18.93
CA SER A 106 2.89 -5.43 20.34
C SER A 106 2.98 -3.92 20.50
N PHE A 107 3.22 -3.19 19.40
CA PHE A 107 3.44 -1.75 19.43
C PHE A 107 4.64 -1.33 20.32
N GLU A 108 5.67 -2.19 20.40
CA GLU A 108 6.80 -2.03 21.34
C GLU A 108 8.13 -1.75 20.66
N LYS A 109 8.31 -2.18 19.39
CA LYS A 109 9.59 -2.08 18.68
C LYS A 109 9.91 -0.63 18.31
N SER A 110 11.20 -0.30 18.36
CA SER A 110 11.71 0.95 17.80
C SER A 110 11.98 0.78 16.31
N ILE A 111 10.95 0.88 15.50
CA ILE A 111 11.01 0.81 14.04
C ILE A 111 10.43 2.09 13.44
N THR A 112 10.77 2.36 12.19
CA THR A 112 10.12 3.38 11.37
C THR A 112 9.47 2.68 10.17
N VAL A 113 8.16 2.74 10.08
CA VAL A 113 7.40 2.17 8.95
C VAL A 113 7.24 3.23 7.86
N PHE A 114 7.56 2.86 6.64
CA PHE A 114 7.37 3.65 5.43
C PHE A 114 6.29 2.97 4.59
N ASP A 115 5.09 3.54 4.56
CA ASP A 115 4.00 3.05 3.71
C ASP A 115 3.93 3.89 2.43
N LEU A 116 4.36 3.30 1.33
CA LEU A 116 4.43 3.99 0.04
C LEU A 116 3.18 3.74 -0.80
N GLY A 117 2.32 4.73 -0.80
CA GLY A 117 1.13 4.80 -1.65
C GLY A 117 1.36 5.50 -2.99
N GLY A 118 0.26 5.70 -3.72
CA GLY A 118 0.28 6.48 -4.97
C GLY A 118 0.33 7.99 -4.75
N GLY A 119 -0.34 8.49 -3.72
CA GLY A 119 -0.45 9.92 -3.40
C GLY A 119 0.56 10.41 -2.38
N SER A 120 0.96 9.57 -1.46
CA SER A 120 1.78 9.94 -0.30
C SER A 120 2.74 8.83 0.11
N LEU A 121 3.67 9.18 0.98
CA LEU A 121 4.51 8.32 1.77
C LEU A 121 4.21 8.60 3.24
N GLU A 122 3.58 7.65 3.91
CA GLU A 122 3.37 7.72 5.34
C GLU A 122 4.63 7.22 6.07
N VAL A 123 5.13 8.03 7.01
CA VAL A 123 6.24 7.69 7.89
C VAL A 123 5.70 7.57 9.30
N VAL A 124 5.76 6.36 9.86
CA VAL A 124 5.08 6.04 11.12
C VAL A 124 6.05 5.47 12.14
N ARG A 125 5.98 5.97 13.35
CA ARG A 125 6.61 5.44 14.56
C ARG A 125 5.55 5.21 15.62
N LYS A 126 5.93 4.58 16.71
CA LYS A 126 5.03 4.29 17.84
C LYS A 126 4.22 5.48 18.33
N ASP A 127 4.82 6.67 18.41
CA ASP A 127 4.28 7.88 19.04
C ASP A 127 4.12 9.05 18.05
N TRP A 128 4.34 8.80 16.76
CA TRP A 128 4.37 9.86 15.78
C TRP A 128 4.14 9.32 14.36
N PHE A 129 3.40 10.06 13.56
CA PHE A 129 3.28 9.82 12.14
C PHE A 129 3.32 11.13 11.34
N MET A 130 3.70 11.03 10.07
CA MET A 130 3.60 12.13 9.12
C MET A 130 3.28 11.56 7.73
N SER A 131 2.49 12.31 6.96
CA SER A 131 2.23 12.05 5.55
C SER A 131 3.04 13.03 4.71
N LEU A 132 3.84 12.50 3.78
CA LEU A 132 4.67 13.27 2.87
C LEU A 132 4.11 13.16 1.44
N PRO A 133 4.09 14.25 0.64
CA PRO A 133 3.61 14.20 -0.75
C PRO A 133 4.65 13.54 -1.68
N LEU A 134 5.08 12.34 -1.33
CA LEU A 134 6.12 11.55 -2.01
C LEU A 134 5.58 10.24 -2.61
N GLY A 135 4.26 10.15 -2.80
CA GLY A 135 3.65 8.98 -3.44
C GLY A 135 4.12 8.82 -4.89
N THR A 136 4.06 7.58 -5.40
CA THR A 136 4.61 7.23 -6.72
C THR A 136 4.00 8.02 -7.87
N HIS A 137 2.70 8.35 -7.82
CA HIS A 137 2.07 9.20 -8.83
C HIS A 137 2.45 10.67 -8.70
N VAL A 138 2.74 11.14 -7.47
CA VAL A 138 3.22 12.51 -7.24
C VAL A 138 4.61 12.66 -7.84
N LEU A 139 5.52 11.74 -7.54
CA LEU A 139 6.88 11.76 -8.08
C LEU A 139 6.89 11.66 -9.61
N ASN A 140 6.04 10.80 -10.22
CA ASN A 140 5.92 10.72 -11.67
C ASN A 140 5.39 12.00 -12.35
N ARG A 141 4.68 12.86 -11.59
CA ARG A 141 4.26 14.18 -12.12
C ARG A 141 5.32 15.26 -11.96
N LEU A 142 6.17 15.13 -10.95
CA LEU A 142 7.23 16.10 -10.66
C LEU A 142 8.50 15.85 -11.47
N PHE A 143 8.76 14.58 -11.82
CA PHE A 143 10.00 14.17 -12.47
C PHE A 143 9.70 13.25 -13.67
N ASP A 144 10.57 13.33 -14.68
CA ASP A 144 10.53 12.40 -15.82
C ASP A 144 11.16 11.05 -15.41
N LEU A 145 10.33 10.20 -14.84
CA LEU A 145 10.67 8.84 -14.38
C LEU A 145 10.17 7.77 -15.35
N SER A 146 9.82 8.17 -16.57
CA SER A 146 9.23 7.27 -17.56
C SER A 146 10.26 6.30 -18.12
N LEU A 147 9.84 5.04 -18.28
CA LEU A 147 10.58 4.05 -19.06
C LEU A 147 10.50 4.40 -20.56
N PRO A 148 11.55 4.17 -21.34
CA PRO A 148 12.81 3.49 -20.95
C PRO A 148 13.93 4.42 -20.48
N GLU A 149 13.79 5.76 -20.60
CA GLU A 149 14.91 6.69 -20.43
C GLU A 149 15.25 6.99 -18.97
N ILE A 150 14.24 7.12 -18.10
CA ILE A 150 14.40 7.44 -16.67
C ILE A 150 15.32 8.67 -16.45
N ARG A 151 14.95 9.84 -16.99
CA ARG A 151 15.88 10.99 -17.12
C ARG A 151 16.18 11.71 -15.81
N GLN A 152 15.20 11.82 -14.90
CA GLN A 152 15.33 12.63 -13.68
C GLN A 152 15.32 11.76 -12.39
N PHE A 153 15.88 10.57 -12.46
CA PHE A 153 15.86 9.64 -11.32
C PHE A 153 16.67 10.17 -10.14
N GLU A 154 17.88 10.69 -10.39
CA GLU A 154 18.76 11.19 -9.34
C GLU A 154 18.19 12.45 -8.66
N GLU A 155 17.50 13.31 -9.43
CA GLU A 155 16.81 14.49 -8.89
C GLU A 155 15.64 14.06 -8.01
N ALA A 156 14.87 13.04 -8.42
CA ALA A 156 13.79 12.47 -7.62
C ALA A 156 14.32 11.87 -6.31
N VAL A 157 15.42 11.13 -6.35
CA VAL A 157 16.05 10.57 -5.13
C VAL A 157 16.47 11.70 -4.18
N LYS A 158 17.16 12.72 -4.67
CA LYS A 158 17.57 13.89 -3.84
C LYS A 158 16.37 14.64 -3.25
N HIS A 159 15.31 14.79 -4.02
CA HIS A 159 14.07 15.39 -3.55
C HIS A 159 13.48 14.58 -2.39
N VAL A 160 13.36 13.27 -2.54
CA VAL A 160 12.89 12.38 -1.47
C VAL A 160 13.79 12.48 -0.24
N GLU A 161 15.11 12.35 -0.40
CA GLU A 161 16.09 12.48 0.70
C GLU A 161 15.92 13.78 1.49
N SER A 162 15.67 14.90 0.80
CA SER A 162 15.51 16.21 1.44
C SER A 162 14.26 16.35 2.32
N MET A 163 13.28 15.47 2.13
CA MET A 163 12.01 15.49 2.85
C MET A 163 11.91 14.42 3.94
N LEU A 164 12.80 13.41 3.91
CA LEU A 164 12.74 12.32 4.89
C LEU A 164 13.14 12.83 6.29
N PRO A 165 12.36 12.49 7.33
CA PRO A 165 12.80 12.68 8.72
C PRO A 165 13.95 11.72 9.05
N SER A 166 14.62 11.93 10.18
CA SER A 166 15.52 10.91 10.74
C SER A 166 14.75 9.62 11.06
N PHE A 167 15.33 8.46 10.82
CA PHE A 167 14.69 7.17 11.07
C PHE A 167 15.68 6.11 11.52
N THR A 168 15.16 5.01 12.06
CA THR A 168 15.93 3.82 12.46
C THR A 168 15.11 2.58 12.18
N ASN A 169 15.80 1.48 11.88
CA ASN A 169 15.18 0.18 11.62
C ASN A 169 14.00 0.28 10.61
N PRO A 170 14.24 0.77 9.39
CA PRO A 170 13.18 1.04 8.44
C PRO A 170 12.49 -0.22 7.96
N VAL A 171 11.15 -0.18 7.94
CA VAL A 171 10.30 -1.23 7.35
C VAL A 171 9.49 -0.61 6.23
N GLY A 172 9.66 -1.13 5.02
CA GLY A 172 8.92 -0.69 3.84
C GLY A 172 7.65 -1.52 3.64
N VAL A 173 6.52 -0.84 3.60
CA VAL A 173 5.18 -1.39 3.35
C VAL A 173 4.65 -0.83 2.03
N GLY A 174 3.70 -1.50 1.44
CA GLY A 174 3.09 -1.10 0.19
C GLY A 174 3.68 -1.79 -1.03
N GLY A 175 2.90 -1.76 -2.11
CA GLY A 175 3.17 -2.56 -3.29
C GLY A 175 4.47 -2.21 -4.03
N SER A 176 5.06 -1.03 -3.81
CA SER A 176 6.33 -0.65 -4.43
C SER A 176 7.51 -1.37 -3.80
N PHE A 177 7.63 -1.43 -2.47
CA PHE A 177 8.67 -2.20 -1.79
C PHE A 177 8.58 -3.69 -2.12
N VAL A 178 7.36 -4.22 -2.11
CA VAL A 178 7.09 -5.62 -2.50
C VAL A 178 7.49 -5.88 -3.96
N ALA A 179 7.19 -4.96 -4.89
CA ALA A 179 7.56 -5.09 -6.29
C ALA A 179 9.08 -5.07 -6.50
N ILE A 180 9.80 -4.16 -5.83
CA ILE A 180 11.27 -4.09 -5.89
C ILE A 180 11.90 -5.39 -5.38
N ALA A 181 11.45 -5.90 -4.23
CA ALA A 181 11.93 -7.16 -3.68
C ALA A 181 11.60 -8.35 -4.60
N SER A 182 10.41 -8.36 -5.22
CA SER A 182 10.02 -9.40 -6.19
C SER A 182 10.88 -9.35 -7.46
N MET A 183 11.17 -8.15 -7.98
CA MET A 183 12.07 -7.98 -9.13
C MET A 183 13.48 -8.46 -8.82
N LYS A 184 14.00 -8.18 -7.63
CA LYS A 184 15.29 -8.69 -7.17
C LYS A 184 15.32 -10.21 -7.09
N ARG A 185 14.22 -10.82 -6.64
CA ARG A 185 14.08 -12.28 -6.54
C ARG A 185 13.72 -12.96 -7.87
N GLY A 186 13.28 -12.20 -8.87
CA GLY A 186 12.90 -12.71 -10.19
C GLY A 186 11.51 -13.36 -10.25
N LYS A 187 10.67 -13.25 -9.19
CA LYS A 187 9.30 -13.74 -9.19
C LYS A 187 8.40 -12.96 -8.23
N TRP A 188 7.10 -12.89 -8.54
CA TRP A 188 6.08 -12.40 -7.63
C TRP A 188 5.66 -13.50 -6.66
N ASP A 189 6.07 -13.37 -5.40
CA ASP A 189 5.77 -14.34 -4.35
C ASP A 189 5.78 -13.61 -3.00
N LEU A 190 4.59 -13.26 -2.51
CA LEU A 190 4.42 -12.46 -1.29
C LEU A 190 5.05 -13.15 -0.06
N LYS A 191 4.91 -14.48 0.05
CA LYS A 191 5.51 -15.22 1.17
C LYS A 191 7.05 -15.18 1.13
N ALA A 192 7.62 -15.20 -0.07
CA ALA A 192 9.07 -15.17 -0.24
C ALA A 192 9.68 -13.79 -0.06
N VAL A 193 8.91 -12.69 -0.19
CA VAL A 193 9.39 -11.32 0.01
C VAL A 193 9.06 -10.78 1.40
N GLU A 194 8.17 -11.40 2.17
CA GLU A 194 7.95 -11.01 3.56
C GLU A 194 9.24 -11.15 4.37
N GLY A 195 9.64 -10.06 5.00
CA GLY A 195 10.89 -9.97 5.75
C GLY A 195 12.17 -9.86 4.91
N PHE A 196 12.06 -9.76 3.58
CA PHE A 196 13.22 -9.54 2.71
C PHE A 196 13.89 -8.20 3.07
N VAL A 197 15.23 -8.22 3.16
CA VAL A 197 16.00 -7.00 3.45
C VAL A 197 16.54 -6.45 2.14
N LEU A 198 16.01 -5.29 1.75
CA LEU A 198 16.50 -4.53 0.60
C LEU A 198 17.70 -3.68 1.02
N ASN A 199 18.82 -3.89 0.36
CA ASN A 199 19.98 -3.02 0.45
C ASN A 199 19.98 -1.99 -0.68
N TRP A 200 20.76 -0.95 -0.55
CA TRP A 200 20.96 0.06 -1.58
C TRP A 200 21.33 -0.57 -2.94
N SER A 201 22.31 -1.49 -2.97
CA SER A 201 22.71 -2.18 -4.19
C SER A 201 21.63 -3.05 -4.84
N ASP A 202 20.63 -3.49 -4.08
CA ASP A 202 19.51 -4.25 -4.62
C ASP A 202 18.59 -3.32 -5.42
N VAL A 203 18.33 -2.12 -4.90
CA VAL A 203 17.49 -1.12 -5.58
C VAL A 203 18.20 -0.60 -6.84
N GLU A 204 19.51 -0.35 -6.78
CA GLU A 204 20.30 0.02 -7.95
C GLU A 204 20.25 -1.05 -9.05
N ALA A 205 20.43 -2.31 -8.69
CA ALA A 205 20.35 -3.41 -9.65
C ALA A 205 18.95 -3.49 -10.31
N VAL A 206 17.88 -3.15 -9.59
CA VAL A 206 16.52 -3.08 -10.17
C VAL A 206 16.40 -1.90 -11.13
N ILE A 207 16.92 -0.71 -10.79
CA ILE A 207 16.90 0.46 -11.70
C ILE A 207 17.72 0.18 -12.96
N GLU A 208 18.91 -0.38 -12.83
CA GLU A 208 19.73 -0.73 -14.01
C GLU A 208 19.03 -1.74 -14.92
N ARG A 209 18.33 -2.71 -14.35
CA ARG A 209 17.51 -3.65 -15.12
C ARG A 209 16.32 -2.98 -15.81
N LEU A 210 15.75 -1.91 -15.25
CA LEU A 210 14.63 -1.17 -15.83
C LEU A 210 15.07 -0.27 -16.98
N ARG A 211 16.28 0.29 -16.93
CA ARG A 211 16.82 1.19 -17.97
C ARG A 211 16.81 0.52 -19.33
N GLY A 212 16.41 1.27 -20.36
CA GLY A 212 16.35 0.80 -21.75
C GLY A 212 15.21 -0.17 -22.05
N ASN A 213 14.36 -0.53 -21.08
CA ASN A 213 13.20 -1.40 -21.31
C ASN A 213 11.90 -0.61 -21.29
N SER A 214 11.02 -0.88 -22.27
CA SER A 214 9.69 -0.26 -22.31
C SER A 214 8.74 -0.83 -21.25
N PHE A 215 7.59 -0.15 -21.05
CA PHE A 215 6.54 -0.65 -20.14
C PHE A 215 6.08 -2.06 -20.53
N GLU A 216 5.91 -2.35 -21.83
CA GLU A 216 5.48 -3.65 -22.35
C GLU A 216 6.53 -4.73 -22.05
N GLN A 217 7.81 -4.41 -22.22
CA GLN A 217 8.89 -5.35 -21.90
C GLN A 217 8.92 -5.67 -20.40
N VAL A 218 8.85 -4.64 -19.53
CA VAL A 218 8.82 -4.84 -18.06
C VAL A 218 7.59 -5.65 -17.62
N ARG A 219 6.42 -5.36 -18.18
CA ARG A 219 5.19 -6.14 -17.95
C ARG A 219 5.36 -7.60 -18.38
N GLY A 220 6.02 -7.85 -19.50
CA GLY A 220 6.30 -9.19 -20.01
C GLY A 220 7.20 -10.04 -19.13
N TRP A 221 7.91 -9.46 -18.16
CA TRP A 221 8.72 -10.24 -17.22
C TRP A 221 7.89 -11.04 -16.20
N ASN A 222 6.63 -10.68 -15.99
CA ASN A 222 5.69 -11.33 -15.07
C ASN A 222 6.23 -11.46 -13.62
N VAL A 223 7.07 -10.51 -13.20
CA VAL A 223 7.67 -10.46 -11.86
C VAL A 223 7.02 -9.42 -10.95
N ILE A 224 6.11 -8.61 -11.49
CA ILE A 224 5.29 -7.62 -10.78
C ILE A 224 3.88 -7.60 -11.36
N PRO A 225 2.85 -7.21 -10.59
CA PRO A 225 1.49 -7.06 -11.11
C PRO A 225 1.40 -6.04 -12.25
N ALA A 226 0.46 -6.25 -13.17
CA ALA A 226 0.18 -5.31 -14.25
C ALA A 226 -0.17 -3.91 -13.68
N GLY A 227 0.31 -2.86 -14.36
CA GLY A 227 0.15 -1.46 -13.91
C GLY A 227 1.31 -0.98 -13.03
N ARG A 228 2.01 -1.85 -12.31
CA ARG A 228 3.18 -1.49 -11.49
C ARG A 228 4.37 -1.00 -12.33
N GLU A 229 4.49 -1.42 -13.56
CA GLU A 229 5.53 -0.93 -14.49
C GLU A 229 5.51 0.59 -14.67
N LYS A 230 4.36 1.23 -14.44
CA LYS A 230 4.19 2.69 -14.53
C LYS A 230 4.69 3.45 -13.30
N THR A 231 4.82 2.78 -12.16
CA THR A 231 5.13 3.40 -10.87
C THR A 231 6.39 2.86 -10.21
N ILE A 232 6.96 1.80 -10.76
CA ILE A 232 8.11 1.11 -10.14
C ILE A 232 9.35 2.00 -10.03
N VAL A 233 9.60 2.87 -11.02
CA VAL A 233 10.76 3.77 -11.01
C VAL A 233 10.65 4.79 -9.88
N ALA A 234 9.47 5.39 -9.71
CA ALA A 234 9.20 6.29 -8.58
C ALA A 234 9.33 5.55 -7.23
N GLY A 235 8.84 4.30 -7.16
CA GLY A 235 9.04 3.43 -6.00
C GLY A 235 10.51 3.17 -5.69
N CYS A 236 11.33 2.94 -6.72
CA CYS A 236 12.78 2.78 -6.56
C CYS A 236 13.45 4.08 -6.06
N ALA A 237 13.00 5.25 -6.48
CA ALA A 237 13.56 6.52 -5.99
C ALA A 237 13.36 6.68 -4.49
N VAL A 238 12.16 6.35 -3.98
CA VAL A 238 11.88 6.35 -2.53
C VAL A 238 12.70 5.27 -1.81
N ALA A 239 12.70 4.05 -2.32
CA ALA A 239 13.44 2.95 -1.70
C ALA A 239 14.95 3.23 -1.67
N LEU A 240 15.51 3.83 -2.73
CA LEU A 240 16.93 4.18 -2.80
C LEU A 240 17.27 5.26 -1.78
N ALA A 241 16.46 6.31 -1.67
CA ALA A 241 16.64 7.38 -0.70
C ALA A 241 16.69 6.85 0.74
N ILE A 242 15.87 5.85 1.07
CA ILE A 242 15.87 5.24 2.40
C ILE A 242 17.06 4.28 2.56
N THR A 243 17.31 3.40 1.57
CA THR A 243 18.35 2.37 1.66
C THR A 243 19.78 2.90 1.64
N LYS A 244 20.00 4.15 1.20
CA LYS A 244 21.30 4.86 1.36
C LYS A 244 21.68 5.06 2.84
N HIS A 245 20.73 5.11 3.73
CA HIS A 245 20.97 5.31 5.17
C HIS A 245 20.96 3.98 5.92
N GLU A 246 19.95 3.14 5.71
CA GLU A 246 19.81 1.83 6.35
C GLU A 246 19.08 0.86 5.42
N PRO A 247 19.43 -0.45 5.45
CA PRO A 247 18.68 -1.48 4.74
C PRO A 247 17.22 -1.50 5.19
N VAL A 248 16.30 -1.66 4.23
CA VAL A 248 14.85 -1.67 4.47
C VAL A 248 14.34 -3.10 4.55
N LYS A 249 13.70 -3.45 5.66
CA LYS A 249 12.95 -4.70 5.77
C LYS A 249 11.61 -4.55 5.06
N VAL A 250 11.31 -5.41 4.11
CA VAL A 250 10.03 -5.38 3.38
C VAL A 250 8.96 -6.14 4.14
N SER A 251 7.78 -5.54 4.27
CA SER A 251 6.59 -6.26 4.73
C SER A 251 5.51 -6.22 3.66
N THR A 252 4.87 -7.36 3.45
CA THR A 252 3.72 -7.52 2.56
C THR A 252 2.40 -7.16 3.27
N LYS A 253 2.47 -6.93 4.58
CA LYS A 253 1.31 -6.61 5.42
C LYS A 253 1.01 -5.12 5.40
N GLY A 254 -0.26 -4.78 5.54
CA GLY A 254 -0.73 -3.40 5.71
C GLY A 254 -1.85 -3.36 6.75
N PHE A 255 -2.49 -2.20 6.95
CA PHE A 255 -3.51 -1.99 7.99
C PHE A 255 -4.60 -3.08 7.99
N ARG A 256 -5.00 -3.59 6.82
CA ARG A 256 -6.03 -4.63 6.67
C ARG A 256 -5.72 -5.91 7.44
N HIS A 257 -4.43 -6.27 7.59
CA HIS A 257 -4.01 -7.45 8.38
C HIS A 257 -4.18 -7.21 9.87
N THR A 258 -3.89 -6.01 10.36
CA THR A 258 -4.13 -5.61 11.75
C THR A 258 -5.60 -5.64 12.07
N VAL A 259 -6.42 -5.01 11.22
CA VAL A 259 -7.86 -4.94 11.41
C VAL A 259 -8.51 -6.33 11.35
N ALA A 260 -8.09 -7.19 10.40
CA ALA A 260 -8.59 -8.55 10.30
C ALA A 260 -8.30 -9.35 11.58
N ARG A 261 -7.07 -9.28 12.09
CA ARG A 261 -6.69 -9.92 13.35
C ARG A 261 -7.54 -9.41 14.53
N MET A 262 -7.69 -8.09 14.67
CA MET A 262 -8.49 -7.49 15.74
C MET A 262 -9.96 -7.90 15.67
N LEU A 263 -10.53 -8.01 14.48
CA LEU A 263 -11.90 -8.49 14.29
C LEU A 263 -12.06 -9.95 14.70
N GLU A 264 -11.06 -10.80 14.47
CA GLU A 264 -11.05 -12.18 14.96
C GLU A 264 -10.88 -12.26 16.48
N GLU A 265 -10.18 -11.32 17.10
CA GLU A 265 -9.97 -11.20 18.55
C GLU A 265 -11.15 -10.53 19.29
N GLY A 266 -12.20 -10.10 18.58
CA GLY A 266 -13.43 -9.59 19.19
C GLY A 266 -13.73 -8.11 18.96
N GLY A 267 -12.90 -7.38 18.25
CA GLY A 267 -13.18 -5.99 17.82
C GLY A 267 -11.96 -5.10 17.69
N ILE A 268 -12.17 -3.99 16.97
CA ILE A 268 -11.10 -3.04 16.66
C ILE A 268 -10.74 -2.24 17.92
N GLN A 269 -9.45 -2.17 18.23
CA GLN A 269 -8.88 -1.39 19.31
C GLN A 269 -7.92 -0.33 18.75
N ARG A 270 -7.92 0.85 19.37
CA ARG A 270 -7.06 1.98 19.02
C ARG A 270 -6.19 2.40 20.22
N PRO A 271 -5.07 1.70 20.47
CA PRO A 271 -4.25 1.99 21.65
C PRO A 271 -3.58 3.37 21.66
N TRP A 272 -3.55 4.05 20.48
CA TRP A 272 -3.06 5.43 20.34
C TRP A 272 -4.14 6.49 20.61
N ALA A 273 -5.42 6.14 20.51
CA ALA A 273 -6.49 7.09 20.82
C ALA A 273 -6.42 7.46 22.30
N ARG A 274 -6.11 8.72 22.58
CA ARG A 274 -6.12 9.22 23.96
C ARG A 274 -7.53 9.08 24.50
N SER A 275 -7.64 8.44 25.66
CA SER A 275 -8.89 8.47 26.46
C SER A 275 -9.21 9.93 26.71
N GLY A 276 -10.22 10.47 26.01
CA GLY A 276 -10.74 11.82 26.19
C GLY A 276 -11.40 11.98 27.56
#